data_606c6f2ee5174ffb209ccdfbe793e315
#
_entry.id   606c6f2ee5174ffb209ccdfbe793e315
#
_cell.length_a   1.000
_cell.length_b   1.000
_cell.length_c   1.000
_cell.angle_alpha   90.00
_cell.angle_beta   90.00
_cell.angle_gamma   90.00
#
_symmetry.space_group_name_H-M   'P 1'
#
loop_
_entity.id
_entity.type
_entity.pdbx_description
1 polymer ?
#
loop_
_entity_poly.entity_id
_entity_poly.type
_entity_poly.pdbx_seq_one_letter_code
_entity_poly.pdbx_strand_id
1 'polypeptide(L)'
;MDLETVYSNLKKISYSETQFTSLYYGMLSHDDLLSFTKKVVKKYPVILKKIRDKYQLVFIDEYQDTDADVLKLFYSAMTPGTGKLYLLGDKMQQIYGNYDGSFEDTFKKLNKYVKLDVNYRSTPYIVDILNAVYNDETLQQHPYEKNFDDQMRFKPKVIFTNDKTGTVSAFTEEYQDTLVLYLTNKERFYGIGVGNLYDSFSKISKYGYTGKYSVVDVLTKEEVWNQDILLSVIFSLVDISNFYITGNLGDVFKIARNNEKALNKKNFLIRRHADKKVLRDKLDKAVMAYQNNDSTIGSFLKNCYDEEIIDEEYYGGIIEDEDYAPALEVALSKIKVLKKYIENPYISTQHGVKGESHDTVLFVAENNYRIPVVSMSKFFDLWSSVNVVLGDFDDFYYAYLKMIKSIENECDIKISKMKVDDYNRNEPFILKKILEFSDRYRDNDYYIVLLKDSYDAYFAKRNKGKAQACLRENVVYGVLAAYRLFYVGCSRARKNLAIVIDNADVVDFKERLKNKFESIGFEIEENA
;
A
#
# COMPACT_ATOMS: atom_id res chain seq x y z
N MET A 1 26.06 13.67 19.51
CA MET A 1 27.17 12.87 18.94
C MET A 1 28.02 13.83 18.14
N ASP A 2 29.27 14.00 18.49
CA ASP A 2 30.15 14.95 17.83
C ASP A 2 30.67 14.35 16.51
N LEU A 3 30.92 15.22 15.51
CA LEU A 3 31.33 14.81 14.16
C LEU A 3 32.69 14.13 14.13
N GLU A 4 33.62 14.50 15.03
CA GLU A 4 34.95 13.90 15.11
C GLU A 4 34.87 12.42 15.54
N THR A 5 33.98 12.11 16.50
CA THR A 5 33.72 10.72 16.92
C THR A 5 33.14 9.89 15.78
N VAL A 6 32.25 10.47 14.95
CA VAL A 6 31.71 9.78 13.76
C VAL A 6 32.81 9.54 12.75
N TYR A 7 33.64 10.55 12.43
CA TYR A 7 34.74 10.42 11.46
C TYR A 7 35.79 9.38 11.88
N SER A 8 36.11 9.32 13.16
CA SER A 8 37.13 8.39 13.68
C SER A 8 36.67 6.93 13.63
N ASN A 9 35.37 6.66 13.67
CA ASN A 9 34.79 5.33 13.64
C ASN A 9 34.36 4.86 12.23
N LEU A 10 34.33 5.75 11.24
CA LEU A 10 33.82 5.50 9.89
C LEU A 10 34.89 4.76 9.05
N LYS A 11 34.91 3.42 9.13
CA LYS A 11 35.86 2.58 8.37
C LYS A 11 35.42 2.30 6.94
N LYS A 12 34.10 2.28 6.68
CA LYS A 12 33.50 1.96 5.39
C LYS A 12 32.10 2.56 5.31
N ILE A 13 31.71 3.06 4.13
CA ILE A 13 30.33 3.43 3.83
C ILE A 13 29.69 2.28 3.04
N SER A 14 28.53 1.81 3.48
CA SER A 14 27.75 0.78 2.82
C SER A 14 26.28 1.19 2.72
N TYR A 15 25.62 0.73 1.67
CA TYR A 15 24.19 0.87 1.50
C TYR A 15 23.45 -0.26 2.25
N SER A 16 22.35 0.08 2.91
CA SER A 16 21.47 -0.88 3.57
C SER A 16 20.02 -0.62 3.14
N GLU A 17 19.35 -1.64 2.66
CA GLU A 17 17.92 -1.58 2.30
C GLU A 17 17.00 -1.54 3.52
N THR A 18 17.54 -1.73 4.72
CA THR A 18 16.75 -1.66 5.94
C THR A 18 16.47 -0.21 6.33
N GLN A 19 15.31 0.03 6.95
CA GLN A 19 14.95 1.36 7.47
C GLN A 19 15.88 1.85 8.60
N PHE A 20 16.62 0.92 9.23
CA PHE A 20 17.55 1.24 10.30
C PHE A 20 18.93 1.56 9.73
N THR A 21 19.21 2.84 9.70
CA THR A 21 20.52 3.34 9.34
C THR A 21 21.27 3.86 10.54
N SER A 22 22.55 3.60 10.56
CA SER A 22 23.43 4.20 11.55
C SER A 22 24.63 4.79 10.84
N LEU A 23 24.66 6.09 10.72
CA LEU A 23 25.82 6.85 10.24
C LEU A 23 27.08 6.52 11.05
N TYR A 24 26.90 6.17 12.32
CA TYR A 24 27.99 5.71 13.19
C TYR A 24 28.71 4.46 12.65
N TYR A 25 27.97 3.53 12.06
CA TYR A 25 28.53 2.34 11.43
C TYR A 25 28.74 2.49 9.91
N GLY A 26 28.56 3.69 9.35
CA GLY A 26 28.70 3.97 7.91
C GLY A 26 27.59 3.35 7.07
N MET A 27 26.43 3.06 7.65
CA MET A 27 25.28 2.51 6.93
C MET A 27 24.34 3.63 6.49
N LEU A 28 24.10 3.71 5.17
CA LEU A 28 23.18 4.67 4.56
C LEU A 28 21.90 3.96 4.13
N SER A 29 20.74 4.54 4.46
CA SER A 29 19.45 4.16 3.88
C SER A 29 19.32 4.69 2.45
N HIS A 30 18.21 4.36 1.82
CA HIS A 30 17.82 4.93 0.54
C HIS A 30 17.73 6.47 0.61
N ASP A 31 17.05 7.01 1.61
CA ASP A 31 16.88 8.46 1.81
C ASP A 31 18.21 9.17 2.12
N ASP A 32 19.07 8.53 2.93
CA ASP A 32 20.42 9.05 3.18
C ASP A 32 21.25 9.10 1.91
N LEU A 33 21.16 8.07 1.05
CA LEU A 33 21.88 8.03 -0.23
C LEU A 33 21.41 9.14 -1.16
N LEU A 34 20.10 9.39 -1.27
CA LEU A 34 19.55 10.50 -2.05
C LEU A 34 20.04 11.85 -1.51
N SER A 35 19.93 12.07 -0.20
CA SER A 35 20.37 13.28 0.47
C SER A 35 21.88 13.52 0.32
N PHE A 36 22.66 12.45 0.42
CA PHE A 36 24.12 12.49 0.21
C PHE A 36 24.45 12.83 -1.25
N THR A 37 23.81 12.16 -2.22
CA THR A 37 24.01 12.41 -3.65
C THR A 37 23.71 13.86 -4.00
N LYS A 38 22.64 14.45 -3.49
CA LYS A 38 22.27 15.85 -3.66
C LYS A 38 23.39 16.79 -3.17
N LYS A 39 23.94 16.54 -1.98
CA LYS A 39 25.06 17.34 -1.43
C LYS A 39 26.33 17.19 -2.27
N VAL A 40 26.65 15.99 -2.73
CA VAL A 40 27.83 15.69 -3.55
C VAL A 40 27.72 16.38 -4.91
N VAL A 41 26.58 16.29 -5.61
CA VAL A 41 26.36 16.96 -6.89
C VAL A 41 26.42 18.49 -6.76
N LYS A 42 25.85 19.04 -5.68
CA LYS A 42 25.94 20.48 -5.39
C LYS A 42 27.39 20.93 -5.18
N LYS A 43 28.19 20.11 -4.49
CA LYS A 43 29.62 20.40 -4.23
C LYS A 43 30.51 20.18 -5.46
N TYR A 44 30.17 19.21 -6.29
CA TYR A 44 30.96 18.79 -7.45
C TYR A 44 30.11 18.75 -8.73
N PRO A 45 29.79 19.91 -9.35
CA PRO A 45 28.96 20.00 -10.55
C PRO A 45 29.52 19.23 -11.77
N VAL A 46 30.80 18.90 -11.74
CA VAL A 46 31.45 18.06 -12.78
C VAL A 46 30.77 16.70 -12.92
N ILE A 47 30.05 16.21 -11.91
CA ILE A 47 29.29 14.96 -11.97
C ILE A 47 28.19 15.05 -13.03
N LEU A 48 27.48 16.17 -13.12
CA LEU A 48 26.46 16.40 -14.14
C LEU A 48 27.06 16.32 -15.55
N LYS A 49 28.26 16.90 -15.73
CA LYS A 49 29.02 16.78 -17.01
C LYS A 49 29.37 15.33 -17.30
N LYS A 50 29.84 14.57 -16.31
CA LYS A 50 30.20 13.15 -16.51
C LYS A 50 28.98 12.29 -16.87
N ILE A 51 27.81 12.56 -16.30
CA ILE A 51 26.56 11.88 -16.68
C ILE A 51 26.24 12.18 -18.14
N ARG A 52 26.24 13.45 -18.54
CA ARG A 52 25.98 13.89 -19.91
C ARG A 52 26.98 13.33 -20.93
N ASP A 53 28.26 13.31 -20.60
CA ASP A 53 29.30 12.81 -21.47
C ASP A 53 29.22 11.28 -21.66
N LYS A 54 28.66 10.58 -20.65
CA LYS A 54 28.50 9.12 -20.68
C LYS A 54 27.21 8.68 -21.39
N TYR A 55 26.11 9.42 -21.24
CA TYR A 55 24.81 9.01 -21.72
C TYR A 55 24.24 10.01 -22.71
N GLN A 56 23.90 9.53 -23.92
CA GLN A 56 23.19 10.33 -24.93
C GLN A 56 21.68 10.34 -24.71
N LEU A 57 21.14 9.28 -24.12
CA LEU A 57 19.72 9.09 -23.83
C LEU A 57 19.57 8.62 -22.39
N VAL A 58 18.62 9.22 -21.69
CA VAL A 58 18.19 8.79 -20.35
C VAL A 58 16.67 8.61 -20.36
N PHE A 59 16.20 7.46 -19.95
CA PHE A 59 14.78 7.16 -19.74
C PHE A 59 14.54 6.97 -18.25
N ILE A 60 13.56 7.67 -17.71
CA ILE A 60 13.07 7.46 -16.34
C ILE A 60 11.66 6.94 -16.46
N ASP A 61 11.49 5.67 -16.11
CA ASP A 61 10.18 5.03 -16.04
C ASP A 61 9.50 5.31 -14.71
N GLU A 62 8.17 5.30 -14.68
CA GLU A 62 7.35 5.64 -13.51
C GLU A 62 7.80 6.99 -12.87
N TYR A 63 8.06 8.00 -13.73
CA TYR A 63 8.62 9.28 -13.26
C TYR A 63 7.78 9.95 -12.16
N GLN A 64 6.48 9.70 -12.11
CA GLN A 64 5.55 10.27 -11.14
C GLN A 64 5.82 9.78 -9.70
N ASP A 65 6.49 8.63 -9.52
CA ASP A 65 6.90 8.10 -8.22
C ASP A 65 8.39 8.33 -7.93
N THR A 66 9.09 8.96 -8.88
CA THR A 66 10.51 9.27 -8.73
C THR A 66 10.69 10.54 -7.88
N ASP A 67 11.64 10.49 -6.93
CA ASP A 67 12.00 11.64 -6.11
C ASP A 67 12.34 12.87 -6.97
N ALA A 68 11.82 14.04 -6.59
CA ALA A 68 11.98 15.27 -7.36
C ALA A 68 13.46 15.71 -7.52
N ASP A 69 14.33 15.40 -6.57
CA ASP A 69 15.76 15.74 -6.66
C ASP A 69 16.49 14.85 -7.68
N VAL A 70 16.03 13.58 -7.83
CA VAL A 70 16.53 12.68 -8.90
C VAL A 70 16.12 13.21 -10.27
N LEU A 71 14.85 13.63 -10.43
CA LEU A 71 14.38 14.24 -11.68
C LEU A 71 15.18 15.51 -12.03
N LYS A 72 15.39 16.39 -11.03
CA LYS A 72 16.20 17.62 -11.20
C LYS A 72 17.64 17.33 -11.58
N LEU A 73 18.24 16.29 -10.99
CA LEU A 73 19.61 15.87 -11.29
C LEU A 73 19.77 15.49 -12.76
N PHE A 74 18.93 14.57 -13.26
CA PHE A 74 18.99 14.14 -14.65
C PHE A 74 18.59 15.24 -15.63
N TYR A 75 17.58 16.05 -15.29
CA TYR A 75 17.22 17.23 -16.09
C TYR A 75 18.42 18.20 -16.21
N SER A 76 19.08 18.54 -15.09
CA SER A 76 20.22 19.45 -15.09
C SER A 76 21.44 18.85 -15.77
N ALA A 77 21.61 17.53 -15.77
CA ALA A 77 22.67 16.87 -16.48
C ALA A 77 22.45 16.90 -18.01
N MET A 78 21.23 16.67 -18.49
CA MET A 78 20.92 16.47 -19.91
C MET A 78 20.62 17.77 -20.66
N THR A 79 19.94 18.75 -20.01
CA THR A 79 19.47 19.99 -20.67
C THR A 79 20.59 20.83 -21.34
N PRO A 80 21.80 20.99 -20.78
CA PRO A 80 22.87 21.83 -21.40
C PRO A 80 23.56 21.19 -22.60
N GLY A 81 23.15 19.99 -23.01
CA GLY A 81 23.85 19.23 -24.08
C GLY A 81 22.92 18.78 -25.20
N THR A 82 23.43 17.88 -26.03
CA THR A 82 22.69 17.20 -27.11
C THR A 82 21.95 15.95 -26.61
N GLY A 83 22.21 15.54 -25.38
CA GLY A 83 21.52 14.40 -24.74
C GLY A 83 20.03 14.64 -24.55
N LYS A 84 19.28 13.57 -24.52
CA LYS A 84 17.82 13.60 -24.35
C LYS A 84 17.40 12.89 -23.08
N LEU A 85 16.44 13.49 -22.36
CA LEU A 85 15.77 12.91 -21.22
C LEU A 85 14.31 12.63 -21.57
N TYR A 86 13.90 11.39 -21.37
CA TYR A 86 12.51 10.95 -21.52
C TYR A 86 11.96 10.55 -20.17
N LEU A 87 10.81 11.10 -19.82
CA LEU A 87 10.05 10.74 -18.64
C LEU A 87 8.84 9.92 -19.11
N LEU A 88 8.78 8.66 -18.69
CA LEU A 88 7.69 7.73 -19.00
C LEU A 88 6.87 7.52 -17.73
N GLY A 89 5.55 7.60 -17.84
CA GLY A 89 4.66 7.38 -16.69
C GLY A 89 3.33 8.12 -16.83
N ASP A 90 2.51 7.97 -15.82
CA ASP A 90 1.15 8.52 -15.75
C ASP A 90 0.94 9.19 -14.38
N LYS A 91 0.69 10.50 -14.37
CA LYS A 91 0.45 11.27 -13.14
C LYS A 91 -0.72 10.74 -12.32
N MET A 92 -1.74 10.18 -12.97
CA MET A 92 -2.87 9.58 -12.27
C MET A 92 -2.47 8.33 -11.47
N GLN A 93 -1.37 7.69 -11.82
CA GLN A 93 -0.81 6.56 -11.10
C GLN A 93 0.18 6.93 -10.00
N GLN A 94 0.30 8.21 -9.65
CA GLN A 94 1.12 8.70 -8.53
C GLN A 94 0.40 8.41 -7.19
N ILE A 95 0.60 7.24 -6.64
CA ILE A 95 -0.03 6.79 -5.39
C ILE A 95 0.94 6.75 -4.20
N TYR A 96 2.22 6.99 -4.42
CA TYR A 96 3.25 7.08 -3.37
C TYR A 96 3.57 8.55 -3.06
N GLY A 97 3.66 8.90 -1.77
CA GLY A 97 3.85 10.27 -1.30
C GLY A 97 5.29 10.81 -1.39
N ASN A 98 6.15 10.23 -2.24
CA ASN A 98 7.57 10.57 -2.29
C ASN A 98 7.88 11.84 -3.10
N TYR A 99 6.94 12.34 -3.88
CA TYR A 99 7.11 13.50 -4.73
C TYR A 99 6.58 14.77 -4.06
N ASP A 100 7.44 15.78 -3.88
CA ASP A 100 7.13 17.00 -3.13
C ASP A 100 6.62 18.19 -3.99
N GLY A 101 6.36 17.95 -5.29
CA GLY A 101 5.92 18.96 -6.24
C GLY A 101 7.01 19.93 -6.72
N SER A 102 8.24 19.84 -6.22
CA SER A 102 9.29 20.83 -6.52
C SER A 102 9.87 20.73 -7.94
N PHE A 103 9.44 19.75 -8.73
CA PHE A 103 9.80 19.61 -10.14
C PHE A 103 8.67 20.06 -11.11
N GLU A 104 7.47 20.40 -10.60
CA GLU A 104 6.29 20.70 -11.43
C GLU A 104 6.51 21.86 -12.41
N ASP A 105 7.11 22.97 -11.96
CA ASP A 105 7.41 24.11 -12.83
C ASP A 105 8.36 23.76 -13.99
N THR A 106 9.23 22.77 -13.78
CA THR A 106 10.12 22.24 -14.84
C THR A 106 9.36 21.28 -15.72
N PHE A 107 8.59 20.37 -15.13
CA PHE A 107 7.76 19.39 -15.85
C PHE A 107 6.79 20.06 -16.85
N LYS A 108 6.16 21.16 -16.46
CA LYS A 108 5.26 21.93 -17.32
C LYS A 108 5.93 22.49 -18.58
N LYS A 109 7.24 22.68 -18.56
CA LYS A 109 8.05 23.18 -19.70
C LYS A 109 8.56 22.07 -20.62
N LEU A 110 8.41 20.80 -20.23
CA LEU A 110 8.85 19.67 -21.05
C LEU A 110 7.94 19.49 -22.26
N ASN A 111 8.53 18.95 -23.34
CA ASN A 111 7.79 18.58 -24.53
C ASN A 111 6.89 17.37 -24.26
N LYS A 112 5.61 17.49 -24.57
CA LYS A 112 4.58 16.48 -24.36
C LYS A 112 3.99 15.91 -25.66
N TYR A 113 4.68 16.10 -26.80
CA TYR A 113 4.16 15.64 -28.09
C TYR A 113 4.21 14.12 -28.29
N VAL A 114 5.10 13.44 -27.60
CA VAL A 114 5.15 11.98 -27.65
C VAL A 114 4.25 11.43 -26.53
N LYS A 115 3.20 10.72 -26.92
CA LYS A 115 2.24 10.10 -26.01
C LYS A 115 2.19 8.60 -26.30
N LEU A 116 2.05 7.80 -25.26
CA LEU A 116 1.72 6.38 -25.34
C LEU A 116 0.22 6.25 -25.01
N ASP A 117 -0.63 6.44 -25.99
CA ASP A 117 -2.08 6.55 -25.85
C ASP A 117 -2.84 5.27 -26.16
N VAL A 118 -2.17 4.20 -26.57
CA VAL A 118 -2.81 2.89 -26.80
C VAL A 118 -2.81 2.07 -25.52
N ASN A 119 -4.02 1.71 -25.07
CA ASN A 119 -4.21 0.81 -23.93
C ASN A 119 -4.26 -0.64 -24.41
N TYR A 120 -3.15 -1.35 -24.25
CA TYR A 120 -3.00 -2.78 -24.62
C TYR A 120 -3.64 -3.75 -23.61
N ARG A 121 -4.17 -3.25 -22.51
CA ARG A 121 -4.61 -4.05 -21.37
C ARG A 121 -6.11 -4.33 -21.40
N SER A 122 -6.89 -3.27 -21.54
CA SER A 122 -8.31 -3.29 -21.17
C SER A 122 -9.23 -3.26 -22.39
N THR A 123 -10.46 -3.76 -22.20
CA THR A 123 -11.54 -3.67 -23.19
C THR A 123 -11.96 -2.21 -23.41
N PRO A 124 -12.64 -1.89 -24.53
CA PRO A 124 -13.12 -0.54 -24.81
C PRO A 124 -13.94 0.06 -23.67
N TYR A 125 -14.84 -0.71 -23.06
CA TYR A 125 -15.69 -0.22 -21.96
C TYR A 125 -14.86 0.24 -20.74
N ILE A 126 -13.81 -0.48 -20.39
CA ILE A 126 -12.92 -0.09 -19.29
C ILE A 126 -12.10 1.15 -19.69
N VAL A 127 -11.64 1.23 -20.94
CA VAL A 127 -10.88 2.40 -21.41
C VAL A 127 -11.76 3.66 -21.41
N ASP A 128 -13.03 3.55 -21.80
CA ASP A 128 -13.98 4.67 -21.77
C ASP A 128 -14.19 5.19 -20.33
N ILE A 129 -14.33 4.26 -19.35
CA ILE A 129 -14.41 4.62 -17.94
C ILE A 129 -13.12 5.31 -17.47
N LEU A 130 -11.95 4.77 -17.83
CA LEU A 130 -10.66 5.36 -17.44
C LEU A 130 -10.51 6.78 -18.00
N ASN A 131 -10.89 6.99 -19.25
CA ASN A 131 -10.90 8.32 -19.88
C ASN A 131 -11.86 9.27 -19.16
N ALA A 132 -13.07 8.82 -18.81
CA ALA A 132 -14.06 9.61 -18.10
C ALA A 132 -13.63 9.93 -16.65
N VAL A 133 -12.93 9.02 -15.98
CA VAL A 133 -12.36 9.25 -14.64
C VAL A 133 -11.17 10.19 -14.71
N TYR A 134 -10.26 10.02 -15.70
CA TYR A 134 -9.11 10.90 -15.89
C TYR A 134 -9.52 12.33 -16.26
N ASN A 135 -10.56 12.42 -17.09
CA ASN A 135 -11.21 13.67 -17.49
C ASN A 135 -10.25 14.73 -18.08
N ASP A 136 -9.34 14.30 -18.95
CA ASP A 136 -8.42 15.17 -19.69
C ASP A 136 -8.48 14.85 -21.19
N GLU A 137 -9.10 15.73 -21.97
CA GLU A 137 -9.23 15.56 -23.43
C GLU A 137 -7.89 15.44 -24.16
N THR A 138 -6.81 15.94 -23.56
CA THR A 138 -5.47 15.89 -24.16
C THR A 138 -4.74 14.57 -23.90
N LEU A 139 -5.24 13.72 -23.01
CA LEU A 139 -4.64 12.47 -22.55
C LEU A 139 -5.59 11.27 -22.71
N GLN A 140 -6.42 11.26 -23.74
CA GLN A 140 -7.33 10.16 -24.05
C GLN A 140 -6.55 8.90 -24.44
N GLN A 141 -6.92 7.76 -23.82
CA GLN A 141 -6.43 6.44 -24.20
C GLN A 141 -7.31 5.83 -25.29
N HIS A 142 -6.71 5.04 -26.17
CA HIS A 142 -7.43 4.29 -27.20
C HIS A 142 -7.25 2.78 -26.94
N PRO A 143 -8.32 1.98 -26.92
CA PRO A 143 -8.21 0.55 -26.70
C PRO A 143 -7.50 -0.11 -27.89
N TYR A 144 -6.68 -1.11 -27.58
CA TYR A 144 -6.01 -1.91 -28.61
C TYR A 144 -7.04 -2.78 -29.35
N GLU A 145 -7.03 -2.76 -30.68
CA GLU A 145 -8.06 -3.41 -31.53
C GLU A 145 -8.32 -4.89 -31.18
N LYS A 146 -7.28 -5.63 -30.79
CA LYS A 146 -7.45 -7.04 -30.41
C LYS A 146 -8.24 -7.27 -29.12
N ASN A 147 -8.43 -6.24 -28.31
CA ASN A 147 -9.21 -6.33 -27.07
C ASN A 147 -10.71 -6.07 -27.30
N PHE A 148 -11.14 -5.75 -28.52
CA PHE A 148 -12.55 -5.44 -28.84
C PHE A 148 -13.44 -6.69 -28.79
N ASP A 149 -12.89 -7.87 -29.11
CA ASP A 149 -13.62 -9.13 -29.12
C ASP A 149 -13.59 -9.87 -27.77
N ASP A 150 -12.95 -9.28 -26.76
CA ASP A 150 -12.86 -9.87 -25.43
C ASP A 150 -14.24 -9.91 -24.77
N GLN A 151 -14.73 -11.11 -24.47
CA GLN A 151 -16.04 -11.30 -23.84
C GLN A 151 -16.00 -10.86 -22.38
N MET A 152 -16.92 -9.96 -22.01
CA MET A 152 -17.19 -9.59 -20.63
C MET A 152 -18.22 -10.53 -20.01
N ARG A 153 -18.07 -10.82 -18.72
CA ARG A 153 -19.06 -11.58 -17.92
C ARG A 153 -20.23 -10.70 -17.50
N PHE A 154 -19.94 -9.41 -17.24
CA PHE A 154 -20.90 -8.40 -16.86
C PHE A 154 -20.38 -7.02 -17.28
N LYS A 155 -21.29 -6.05 -17.44
CA LYS A 155 -20.90 -4.65 -17.66
C LYS A 155 -20.32 -4.04 -16.38
N PRO A 156 -19.42 -3.04 -16.50
CA PRO A 156 -18.94 -2.34 -15.31
C PRO A 156 -20.08 -1.93 -14.40
N LYS A 157 -19.98 -2.23 -13.11
CA LYS A 157 -21.08 -2.00 -12.16
C LYS A 157 -20.62 -1.45 -10.83
N VAL A 158 -21.51 -0.72 -10.15
CA VAL A 158 -21.32 -0.22 -8.79
C VAL A 158 -22.40 -0.81 -7.90
N ILE A 159 -21.99 -1.45 -6.81
CA ILE A 159 -22.84 -2.14 -5.85
C ILE A 159 -22.88 -1.30 -4.58
N PHE A 160 -24.02 -0.69 -4.29
CA PHE A 160 -24.28 -0.02 -3.03
C PHE A 160 -24.85 -1.02 -2.01
N THR A 161 -24.27 -1.10 -0.83
CA THR A 161 -24.62 -2.14 0.16
C THR A 161 -24.59 -1.63 1.60
N ASN A 162 -25.33 -2.29 2.48
CA ASN A 162 -25.24 -2.14 3.93
C ASN A 162 -24.36 -3.24 4.58
N ASP A 163 -24.06 -4.31 3.82
CA ASP A 163 -23.15 -5.40 4.21
C ASP A 163 -22.04 -5.57 3.19
N LYS A 164 -20.97 -4.79 3.36
CA LYS A 164 -19.79 -4.83 2.50
C LYS A 164 -19.15 -6.23 2.46
N THR A 165 -19.03 -6.89 3.60
CA THR A 165 -18.38 -8.20 3.71
C THR A 165 -19.19 -9.29 3.02
N GLY A 166 -20.48 -9.34 3.27
CA GLY A 166 -21.38 -10.30 2.60
C GLY A 166 -21.44 -10.09 1.10
N THR A 167 -21.49 -8.83 0.65
CA THR A 167 -21.48 -8.49 -0.78
C THR A 167 -20.20 -8.94 -1.47
N VAL A 168 -19.02 -8.70 -0.87
CA VAL A 168 -17.74 -9.16 -1.42
C VAL A 168 -17.68 -10.69 -1.48
N SER A 169 -18.15 -11.39 -0.43
CA SER A 169 -18.17 -12.85 -0.41
C SER A 169 -19.07 -13.41 -1.51
N ALA A 170 -20.30 -12.92 -1.61
CA ALA A 170 -21.23 -13.35 -2.66
C ALA A 170 -20.68 -13.11 -4.08
N PHE A 171 -20.06 -11.95 -4.30
CA PHE A 171 -19.44 -11.62 -5.59
C PHE A 171 -18.28 -12.56 -5.93
N THR A 172 -17.43 -12.89 -4.97
CA THR A 172 -16.28 -13.79 -5.22
C THR A 172 -16.69 -15.26 -5.33
N GLU A 173 -17.81 -15.66 -4.75
CA GLU A 173 -18.42 -17.00 -4.98
C GLU A 173 -18.96 -17.12 -6.40
N GLU A 174 -19.62 -16.08 -6.91
CA GLU A 174 -20.15 -16.04 -8.28
C GLU A 174 -19.02 -15.93 -9.32
N TYR A 175 -18.01 -15.10 -9.05
CA TYR A 175 -16.88 -14.83 -9.96
C TYR A 175 -15.55 -15.21 -9.29
N GLN A 176 -15.20 -16.50 -9.30
CA GLN A 176 -14.08 -17.09 -8.54
C GLN A 176 -12.68 -16.53 -8.90
N ASP A 177 -12.49 -16.02 -10.12
CA ASP A 177 -11.20 -15.46 -10.59
C ASP A 177 -11.09 -13.94 -10.30
N THR A 178 -11.88 -13.42 -9.37
CA THR A 178 -11.89 -11.98 -9.07
C THR A 178 -10.71 -11.60 -8.20
N LEU A 179 -9.96 -10.57 -8.62
CA LEU A 179 -9.06 -9.86 -7.74
C LEU A 179 -9.84 -8.84 -6.92
N VAL A 180 -9.85 -8.99 -5.61
CA VAL A 180 -10.46 -8.00 -4.68
C VAL A 180 -9.40 -7.02 -4.20
N LEU A 181 -9.69 -5.72 -4.32
CA LEU A 181 -8.79 -4.63 -3.93
C LEU A 181 -9.31 -3.89 -2.70
N TYR A 182 -8.67 -4.11 -1.55
CA TYR A 182 -8.91 -3.35 -0.33
C TYR A 182 -7.94 -2.18 -0.19
N LEU A 183 -8.32 -1.16 0.56
CA LEU A 183 -7.45 -0.01 0.80
C LEU A 183 -6.32 -0.35 1.77
N THR A 184 -6.62 -1.07 2.86
CA THR A 184 -5.65 -1.36 3.91
C THR A 184 -5.32 -2.85 4.02
N ASN A 185 -4.12 -3.16 4.50
CA ASN A 185 -3.76 -4.54 4.77
C ASN A 185 -4.64 -5.18 5.85
N LYS A 186 -5.10 -4.40 6.84
CA LYS A 186 -6.02 -4.92 7.85
C LYS A 186 -7.29 -5.47 7.20
N GLU A 187 -7.97 -4.65 6.39
CA GLU A 187 -9.19 -5.06 5.69
C GLU A 187 -8.92 -6.23 4.73
N ARG A 188 -7.77 -6.24 4.06
CA ARG A 188 -7.32 -7.36 3.24
C ARG A 188 -7.28 -8.68 4.03
N PHE A 189 -6.64 -8.70 5.21
CA PHE A 189 -6.55 -9.91 6.03
C PHE A 189 -7.91 -10.31 6.63
N TYR A 190 -8.78 -9.34 6.95
CA TYR A 190 -10.16 -9.62 7.33
C TYR A 190 -10.95 -10.21 6.15
N GLY A 191 -10.80 -9.67 4.94
CA GLY A 191 -11.41 -10.20 3.72
C GLY A 191 -10.98 -11.62 3.37
N ILE A 192 -9.73 -11.99 3.62
CA ILE A 192 -9.25 -13.38 3.52
C ILE A 192 -9.86 -14.29 4.61
N GLY A 193 -10.40 -13.71 5.67
CA GLY A 193 -10.91 -14.43 6.83
C GLY A 193 -9.86 -14.78 7.89
N VAL A 194 -8.69 -14.12 7.86
CA VAL A 194 -7.58 -14.32 8.84
C VAL A 194 -7.27 -13.06 9.66
N GLY A 195 -8.25 -12.16 9.80
CA GLY A 195 -8.10 -10.90 10.55
C GLY A 195 -7.61 -11.09 11.99
N ASN A 196 -8.12 -12.11 12.71
CA ASN A 196 -7.69 -12.41 14.07
C ASN A 196 -6.20 -12.78 14.15
N LEU A 197 -5.68 -13.49 13.15
CA LEU A 197 -4.27 -13.82 13.06
C LEU A 197 -3.43 -12.57 12.81
N TYR A 198 -3.87 -11.71 11.87
CA TYR A 198 -3.23 -10.41 11.61
C TYR A 198 -3.20 -9.53 12.86
N ASP A 199 -4.31 -9.42 13.59
CA ASP A 199 -4.38 -8.62 14.82
C ASP A 199 -3.49 -9.18 15.93
N SER A 200 -3.36 -10.51 16.04
CA SER A 200 -2.47 -11.15 17.01
C SER A 200 -1.00 -10.84 16.69
N PHE A 201 -0.59 -11.01 15.44
CA PHE A 201 0.78 -10.69 15.02
C PHE A 201 1.09 -9.18 15.09
N SER A 202 0.07 -8.33 14.94
CA SER A 202 0.23 -6.86 15.07
C SER A 202 0.56 -6.41 16.50
N LYS A 203 0.31 -7.24 17.49
CA LYS A 203 0.64 -6.98 18.90
C LYS A 203 2.05 -7.42 19.27
N ILE A 204 2.69 -8.26 18.47
CA ILE A 204 4.06 -8.72 18.69
C ILE A 204 5.02 -7.53 18.53
N SER A 205 5.76 -7.22 19.57
CA SER A 205 6.60 -6.01 19.67
C SER A 205 7.66 -5.91 18.56
N LYS A 206 8.25 -7.05 18.17
CA LYS A 206 9.28 -7.13 17.12
C LYS A 206 8.76 -6.85 15.68
N TYR A 207 7.44 -6.85 15.46
CA TYR A 207 6.81 -6.64 14.15
C TYR A 207 6.06 -5.31 14.04
N GLY A 208 6.17 -4.44 15.03
CA GLY A 208 5.57 -3.13 15.04
C GLY A 208 6.21 -2.15 14.04
N TYR A 209 5.77 -0.90 14.07
CA TYR A 209 6.21 0.19 13.18
C TYR A 209 7.74 0.40 13.15
N THR A 210 8.42 0.08 14.25
CA THR A 210 9.89 0.17 14.37
C THR A 210 10.61 -1.15 14.10
N GLY A 211 9.88 -2.23 13.82
CA GLY A 211 10.44 -3.54 13.56
C GLY A 211 11.11 -3.66 12.19
N LYS A 212 12.01 -4.64 12.04
CA LYS A 212 12.69 -4.95 10.77
C LYS A 212 11.71 -5.38 9.69
N TYR A 213 10.64 -6.06 10.08
CA TYR A 213 9.61 -6.56 9.19
C TYR A 213 8.23 -6.04 9.61
N SER A 214 7.38 -5.73 8.63
CA SER A 214 5.98 -5.47 8.90
C SER A 214 5.21 -6.77 9.17
N VAL A 215 4.06 -6.67 9.83
CA VAL A 215 3.16 -7.83 10.02
C VAL A 215 2.78 -8.50 8.70
N VAL A 216 2.62 -7.70 7.65
CA VAL A 216 2.33 -8.20 6.30
C VAL A 216 3.47 -9.07 5.77
N ASP A 217 4.70 -8.58 5.88
CA ASP A 217 5.89 -9.33 5.45
C ASP A 217 6.02 -10.64 6.21
N VAL A 218 5.82 -10.59 7.53
CA VAL A 218 5.88 -11.77 8.40
C VAL A 218 4.86 -12.82 8.00
N LEU A 219 3.61 -12.43 7.71
CA LEU A 219 2.55 -13.36 7.39
C LEU A 219 2.57 -13.88 5.95
N THR A 220 3.22 -13.17 4.99
CA THR A 220 3.09 -13.49 3.56
C THR A 220 4.39 -13.80 2.84
N LYS A 221 5.57 -13.47 3.40
CA LYS A 221 6.86 -13.69 2.73
C LYS A 221 7.62 -14.87 3.32
N GLU A 222 7.92 -15.87 2.53
CA GLU A 222 8.57 -17.10 2.94
C GLU A 222 9.90 -16.88 3.67
N GLU A 223 10.75 -15.99 3.17
CA GLU A 223 12.02 -15.67 3.81
C GLU A 223 11.87 -15.06 5.21
N VAL A 224 10.73 -14.44 5.51
CA VAL A 224 10.45 -13.83 6.82
C VAL A 224 9.84 -14.83 7.78
N TRP A 225 8.92 -15.70 7.33
CA TRP A 225 8.35 -16.75 8.21
C TRP A 225 9.40 -17.80 8.58
N ASN A 226 10.35 -18.11 7.70
CA ASN A 226 11.46 -19.00 8.05
C ASN A 226 12.35 -18.47 9.20
N GLN A 227 12.25 -17.16 9.52
CA GLN A 227 12.93 -16.54 10.64
C GLN A 227 12.03 -16.35 11.88
N ASP A 228 10.71 -16.42 11.72
CA ASP A 228 9.75 -16.41 12.81
C ASP A 228 9.55 -17.84 13.32
N ILE A 229 9.85 -18.05 14.62
CA ILE A 229 9.85 -19.39 15.20
C ILE A 229 8.46 -20.05 15.14
N LEU A 230 7.38 -19.30 15.44
CA LEU A 230 6.01 -19.82 15.40
C LEU A 230 5.59 -20.20 13.98
N LEU A 231 5.78 -19.27 13.01
CA LEU A 231 5.38 -19.53 11.62
C LEU A 231 6.21 -20.62 10.96
N SER A 232 7.51 -20.67 11.21
CA SER A 232 8.38 -21.73 10.69
C SER A 232 7.90 -23.12 11.13
N VAL A 233 7.57 -23.27 12.42
CA VAL A 233 7.10 -24.54 12.97
C VAL A 233 5.70 -24.87 12.46
N ILE A 234 4.74 -23.93 12.58
CA ILE A 234 3.33 -24.21 12.26
C ILE A 234 3.12 -24.51 10.77
N PHE A 235 3.78 -23.79 9.85
CA PHE A 235 3.70 -24.07 8.43
C PHE A 235 4.30 -25.44 8.08
N SER A 236 5.44 -25.80 8.71
CA SER A 236 6.04 -27.13 8.53
C SER A 236 5.11 -28.26 8.98
N LEU A 237 4.43 -28.08 10.12
CA LEU A 237 3.49 -29.08 10.65
C LEU A 237 2.22 -29.20 9.77
N VAL A 238 1.73 -28.08 9.25
CA VAL A 238 0.61 -28.08 8.30
C VAL A 238 0.99 -28.83 7.02
N ASP A 239 2.19 -28.60 6.48
CA ASP A 239 2.66 -29.31 5.30
C ASP A 239 2.84 -30.80 5.54
N ILE A 240 3.48 -31.18 6.66
CA ILE A 240 3.60 -32.59 7.07
C ILE A 240 2.22 -33.24 7.13
N SER A 241 1.25 -32.58 7.76
CA SER A 241 -0.11 -33.11 7.88
C SER A 241 -0.77 -33.30 6.52
N ASN A 242 -0.68 -32.30 5.63
CA ASN A 242 -1.25 -32.38 4.27
C ASN A 242 -0.59 -33.47 3.44
N PHE A 243 0.75 -33.57 3.43
CA PHE A 243 1.46 -34.60 2.67
C PHE A 243 1.23 -35.99 3.24
N TYR A 244 1.09 -36.11 4.53
CA TYR A 244 0.77 -37.39 5.16
C TYR A 244 -0.65 -37.86 4.79
N ILE A 245 -1.66 -36.99 4.84
CA ILE A 245 -3.05 -37.27 4.44
C ILE A 245 -3.12 -37.70 2.96
N THR A 246 -2.34 -37.05 2.10
CA THR A 246 -2.30 -37.37 0.66
C THR A 246 -1.42 -38.57 0.32
N GLY A 247 -0.76 -39.18 1.32
CA GLY A 247 0.14 -40.32 1.14
C GLY A 247 1.50 -39.98 0.54
N ASN A 248 1.84 -38.70 0.42
CA ASN A 248 3.13 -38.24 -0.11
C ASN A 248 4.21 -38.23 0.99
N LEU A 249 4.62 -39.43 1.43
CA LEU A 249 5.61 -39.58 2.51
C LEU A 249 6.99 -39.04 2.15
N GLY A 250 7.34 -38.98 0.86
CA GLY A 250 8.62 -38.42 0.40
C GLY A 250 8.79 -36.96 0.81
N ASP A 251 7.74 -36.14 0.64
CA ASP A 251 7.76 -34.74 1.02
C ASP A 251 7.67 -34.55 2.54
N VAL A 252 6.98 -35.43 3.28
CA VAL A 252 7.03 -35.43 4.76
C VAL A 252 8.47 -35.53 5.25
N PHE A 253 9.26 -36.48 4.74
CA PHE A 253 10.68 -36.64 5.11
C PHE A 253 11.56 -35.50 4.60
N LYS A 254 11.23 -34.88 3.46
CA LYS A 254 11.94 -33.72 2.93
C LYS A 254 11.78 -32.51 3.85
N ILE A 255 10.55 -32.23 4.31
CA ILE A 255 10.27 -31.15 5.27
C ILE A 255 10.99 -31.39 6.59
N ALA A 256 10.92 -32.62 7.11
CA ALA A 256 11.60 -32.97 8.35
C ALA A 256 13.13 -32.78 8.28
N ARG A 257 13.73 -33.01 7.10
CA ARG A 257 15.17 -32.73 6.88
C ARG A 257 15.49 -31.27 6.75
N ASN A 258 14.64 -30.50 6.06
CA ASN A 258 14.86 -29.06 5.87
C ASN A 258 14.69 -28.27 7.17
N ASN A 259 13.86 -28.76 8.09
CA ASN A 259 13.56 -28.14 9.39
C ASN A 259 14.09 -28.94 10.58
N GLU A 260 15.27 -29.52 10.44
CA GLU A 260 15.92 -30.42 11.44
C GLU A 260 16.01 -29.84 12.84
N LYS A 261 16.03 -28.50 12.99
CA LYS A 261 16.13 -27.85 14.29
C LYS A 261 14.76 -27.75 14.98
N ALA A 262 13.70 -27.49 14.21
CA ALA A 262 12.36 -27.29 14.75
C ALA A 262 11.61 -28.62 14.97
N LEU A 263 11.96 -29.65 14.20
CA LEU A 263 11.33 -30.96 14.26
C LEU A 263 12.27 -31.97 14.95
N ASN A 264 11.71 -32.84 15.77
CA ASN A 264 12.48 -33.84 16.48
C ASN A 264 13.06 -34.89 15.52
N LYS A 265 14.30 -34.65 15.10
CA LYS A 265 15.03 -35.47 14.11
C LYS A 265 15.03 -36.98 14.44
N LYS A 266 15.05 -37.34 15.71
CA LYS A 266 15.11 -38.77 16.12
C LYS A 266 13.91 -39.55 15.65
N ASN A 267 12.74 -38.95 15.62
CA ASN A 267 11.49 -39.59 15.19
C ASN A 267 11.34 -39.76 13.66
N PHE A 268 12.06 -38.97 12.87
CA PHE A 268 12.12 -39.11 11.42
C PHE A 268 13.25 -40.00 10.90
N LEU A 269 14.09 -40.57 11.79
CA LEU A 269 15.14 -41.50 11.43
C LEU A 269 14.60 -42.93 11.44
N ILE A 270 14.30 -43.48 10.29
CA ILE A 270 13.82 -44.85 10.13
C ILE A 270 15.01 -45.80 9.93
N ARG A 271 15.29 -46.60 10.92
CA ARG A 271 16.36 -47.63 10.88
C ARG A 271 15.79 -49.05 10.82
N ARG A 272 14.63 -49.27 11.44
CA ARG A 272 13.97 -50.56 11.55
C ARG A 272 12.50 -50.43 11.17
N HIS A 273 11.86 -51.58 10.86
CA HIS A 273 10.44 -51.60 10.56
C HIS A 273 9.57 -51.11 11.73
N ALA A 274 9.97 -51.36 12.96
CA ALA A 274 9.29 -50.87 14.16
C ALA A 274 9.22 -49.32 14.18
N ASP A 275 10.30 -48.65 13.74
CA ASP A 275 10.35 -47.16 13.73
C ASP A 275 9.27 -46.58 12.83
N LYS A 276 8.93 -47.26 11.71
CA LYS A 276 7.84 -46.83 10.80
C LYS A 276 6.49 -46.86 11.50
N LYS A 277 6.24 -47.89 12.32
CA LYS A 277 4.97 -48.02 13.06
C LYS A 277 4.84 -46.90 14.09
N VAL A 278 5.92 -46.66 14.86
CA VAL A 278 5.95 -45.58 15.86
C VAL A 278 5.73 -44.21 15.22
N LEU A 279 6.44 -43.89 14.14
CA LEU A 279 6.25 -42.62 13.43
C LEU A 279 4.83 -42.49 12.88
N ARG A 280 4.30 -43.58 12.30
CA ARG A 280 2.91 -43.59 11.79
C ARG A 280 1.92 -43.27 12.91
N ASP A 281 2.01 -43.97 14.07
CA ASP A 281 1.10 -43.77 15.19
C ASP A 281 1.16 -42.33 15.70
N LYS A 282 2.33 -41.68 15.70
CA LYS A 282 2.53 -40.28 16.07
C LYS A 282 1.91 -39.33 15.05
N LEU A 283 2.14 -39.56 13.75
CA LEU A 283 1.58 -38.74 12.68
C LEU A 283 0.05 -38.89 12.58
N ASP A 284 -0.49 -40.10 12.80
CA ASP A 284 -1.95 -40.32 12.83
C ASP A 284 -2.60 -39.44 13.92
N LYS A 285 -2.03 -39.34 15.11
CA LYS A 285 -2.53 -38.47 16.18
C LYS A 285 -2.39 -36.98 15.84
N ALA A 286 -1.26 -36.56 15.30
CA ALA A 286 -1.07 -35.18 14.86
C ALA A 286 -2.07 -34.78 13.78
N VAL A 287 -2.35 -35.68 12.83
CA VAL A 287 -3.35 -35.46 11.79
C VAL A 287 -4.78 -35.42 12.35
N MET A 288 -5.11 -36.22 13.34
CA MET A 288 -6.39 -36.10 14.05
C MET A 288 -6.57 -34.70 14.67
N ALA A 289 -5.55 -34.17 15.35
CA ALA A 289 -5.55 -32.82 15.88
C ALA A 289 -5.61 -31.75 14.79
N TYR A 290 -4.90 -31.97 13.66
CA TYR A 290 -4.94 -31.11 12.49
C TYR A 290 -6.32 -31.05 11.83
N GLN A 291 -7.04 -32.18 11.77
CA GLN A 291 -8.37 -32.26 11.15
C GLN A 291 -9.50 -31.76 12.08
N ASN A 292 -9.23 -31.65 13.37
CA ASN A 292 -10.22 -31.14 14.32
C ASN A 292 -10.46 -29.63 14.10
N ASN A 293 -11.71 -29.27 13.80
CA ASN A 293 -12.10 -27.88 13.53
C ASN A 293 -12.00 -26.97 14.76
N ASP A 294 -12.05 -27.52 15.97
CA ASP A 294 -11.95 -26.76 17.21
C ASP A 294 -10.51 -26.53 17.65
N SER A 295 -9.52 -27.08 16.93
CA SER A 295 -8.11 -26.89 17.28
C SER A 295 -7.68 -25.43 17.09
N THR A 296 -7.05 -24.89 18.14
CA THR A 296 -6.27 -23.65 18.05
C THR A 296 -4.83 -23.95 17.61
N ILE A 297 -4.09 -22.92 17.24
CA ILE A 297 -2.65 -23.04 16.95
C ILE A 297 -1.94 -23.65 18.15
N GLY A 298 -2.21 -23.15 19.36
CA GLY A 298 -1.59 -23.64 20.60
C GLY A 298 -1.92 -25.11 20.92
N SER A 299 -3.19 -25.51 20.79
CA SER A 299 -3.59 -26.90 21.05
C SER A 299 -2.98 -27.89 20.06
N PHE A 300 -2.85 -27.49 18.80
CA PHE A 300 -2.21 -28.31 17.76
C PHE A 300 -0.69 -28.44 18.00
N LEU A 301 -0.01 -27.32 18.33
CA LEU A 301 1.40 -27.33 18.69
C LEU A 301 1.66 -28.23 19.91
N LYS A 302 0.81 -28.11 20.94
CA LYS A 302 0.91 -28.96 22.12
C LYS A 302 0.75 -30.45 21.78
N ASN A 303 -0.25 -30.80 20.97
CA ASN A 303 -0.41 -32.19 20.52
C ASN A 303 0.84 -32.71 19.79
N CYS A 304 1.39 -31.92 18.85
CA CYS A 304 2.60 -32.29 18.12
C CYS A 304 3.84 -32.40 19.05
N TYR A 305 3.91 -31.61 20.13
CA TYR A 305 4.96 -31.72 21.14
C TYR A 305 4.76 -32.98 21.99
N ASP A 306 3.56 -33.24 22.49
CA ASP A 306 3.23 -34.44 23.29
C ASP A 306 3.52 -35.73 22.51
N GLU A 307 3.38 -35.71 21.16
CA GLU A 307 3.78 -36.81 20.25
C GLU A 307 5.27 -36.73 19.83
N GLU A 308 6.07 -35.87 20.45
CA GLU A 308 7.51 -35.67 20.20
C GLU A 308 7.85 -35.35 18.72
N ILE A 309 6.93 -34.73 17.96
CA ILE A 309 7.17 -34.32 16.58
C ILE A 309 7.96 -33.01 16.53
N ILE A 310 7.70 -32.09 17.48
CA ILE A 310 8.43 -30.83 17.66
C ILE A 310 9.57 -31.02 18.64
N ASP A 311 10.66 -30.31 18.41
CA ASP A 311 11.79 -30.25 19.35
C ASP A 311 11.42 -29.43 20.59
N GLU A 312 11.90 -29.85 21.76
CA GLU A 312 11.59 -29.24 23.05
C GLU A 312 12.02 -27.78 23.15
N GLU A 313 13.20 -27.43 22.64
CA GLU A 313 13.74 -26.06 22.67
C GLU A 313 12.86 -25.12 21.84
N TYR A 314 12.38 -25.56 20.67
CA TYR A 314 11.52 -24.78 19.82
C TYR A 314 10.10 -24.62 20.38
N TYR A 315 9.53 -25.67 20.95
CA TYR A 315 8.25 -25.60 21.62
C TYR A 315 8.31 -24.67 22.84
N GLY A 316 9.33 -24.82 23.69
CA GLY A 316 9.58 -23.97 24.84
C GLY A 316 9.72 -22.50 24.44
N GLY A 317 10.53 -22.20 23.41
CA GLY A 317 10.74 -20.85 22.92
C GLY A 317 9.48 -20.16 22.36
N ILE A 318 8.48 -20.94 21.88
CA ILE A 318 7.18 -20.39 21.46
C ILE A 318 6.26 -20.13 22.66
N ILE A 319 6.22 -21.07 23.62
CA ILE A 319 5.25 -20.99 24.74
C ILE A 319 5.71 -20.00 25.81
N GLU A 320 7.01 -19.83 26.00
CA GLU A 320 7.59 -18.89 26.98
C GLU A 320 7.56 -17.43 26.50
N ASP A 321 7.42 -17.21 25.18
CA ASP A 321 7.31 -15.86 24.61
C ASP A 321 5.84 -15.37 24.72
N GLU A 322 5.57 -14.53 25.72
CA GLU A 322 4.23 -13.94 25.97
C GLU A 322 3.66 -13.20 24.75
N ASP A 323 4.50 -12.70 23.87
CA ASP A 323 4.08 -12.02 22.64
C ASP A 323 3.28 -12.94 21.71
N TYR A 324 3.53 -14.26 21.75
CA TYR A 324 2.77 -15.23 20.95
C TYR A 324 1.44 -15.69 21.58
N ALA A 325 1.20 -15.43 22.86
CA ALA A 325 -0.01 -15.92 23.54
C ALA A 325 -1.31 -15.60 22.78
N PRO A 326 -1.54 -14.39 22.23
CA PRO A 326 -2.76 -14.12 21.46
C PRO A 326 -2.84 -14.92 20.15
N ALA A 327 -1.72 -15.26 19.52
CA ALA A 327 -1.69 -16.01 18.28
C ALA A 327 -1.96 -17.52 18.53
N LEU A 328 -1.55 -18.05 19.67
CA LEU A 328 -1.79 -19.44 20.05
C LEU A 328 -3.28 -19.76 20.27
N GLU A 329 -4.08 -18.77 20.64
CA GLU A 329 -5.56 -18.89 20.79
C GLU A 329 -6.32 -18.81 19.44
N VAL A 330 -5.65 -18.44 18.36
CA VAL A 330 -6.30 -18.38 17.03
C VAL A 330 -6.58 -19.79 16.51
N ALA A 331 -7.76 -19.98 15.92
CA ALA A 331 -8.15 -21.26 15.31
C ALA A 331 -7.14 -21.69 14.23
N LEU A 332 -6.73 -22.95 14.25
CA LEU A 332 -5.77 -23.53 13.29
C LEU A 332 -6.25 -23.42 11.84
N SER A 333 -7.57 -23.42 11.62
CA SER A 333 -8.17 -23.20 10.30
C SER A 333 -7.71 -21.89 9.64
N LYS A 334 -7.36 -20.85 10.42
CA LYS A 334 -6.87 -19.56 9.90
C LYS A 334 -5.47 -19.68 9.27
N ILE A 335 -4.61 -20.54 9.82
CA ILE A 335 -3.31 -20.85 9.20
C ILE A 335 -3.51 -21.59 7.86
N LYS A 336 -4.47 -22.52 7.79
CA LYS A 336 -4.78 -23.23 6.54
C LYS A 336 -5.27 -22.26 5.45
N VAL A 337 -6.14 -21.33 5.82
CA VAL A 337 -6.64 -20.28 4.92
C VAL A 337 -5.51 -19.36 4.46
N LEU A 338 -4.68 -18.90 5.40
CA LEU A 338 -3.52 -18.04 5.09
C LEU A 338 -2.57 -18.74 4.11
N LYS A 339 -2.25 -20.01 4.36
CA LYS A 339 -1.36 -20.78 3.50
C LYS A 339 -1.91 -20.92 2.07
N LYS A 340 -3.17 -21.27 1.94
CA LYS A 340 -3.85 -21.34 0.62
C LYS A 340 -3.82 -19.98 -0.10
N TYR A 341 -4.00 -18.90 0.64
CA TYR A 341 -3.93 -17.55 0.10
C TYR A 341 -2.52 -17.17 -0.38
N ILE A 342 -1.47 -17.54 0.36
CA ILE A 342 -0.07 -17.30 -0.05
C ILE A 342 0.26 -18.04 -1.35
N GLU A 343 -0.21 -19.26 -1.52
CA GLU A 343 -0.01 -20.06 -2.73
C GLU A 343 -0.74 -19.49 -3.95
N ASN A 344 -1.90 -18.88 -3.76
CA ASN A 344 -2.71 -18.29 -4.83
C ASN A 344 -3.41 -17.00 -4.33
N PRO A 345 -2.73 -15.85 -4.32
CA PRO A 345 -3.30 -14.61 -3.82
C PRO A 345 -4.37 -14.07 -4.78
N TYR A 346 -5.61 -13.98 -4.28
CA TYR A 346 -6.78 -13.44 -4.99
C TYR A 346 -7.31 -12.13 -4.37
N ILE A 347 -6.71 -11.66 -3.32
CA ILE A 347 -7.02 -10.39 -2.63
C ILE A 347 -5.72 -9.61 -2.45
N SER A 348 -5.75 -8.31 -2.74
CA SER A 348 -4.59 -7.45 -2.59
C SER A 348 -4.98 -6.07 -2.06
N THR A 349 -4.01 -5.20 -1.88
CA THR A 349 -4.27 -3.79 -1.61
C THR A 349 -4.21 -2.98 -2.89
N GLN A 350 -4.93 -1.85 -2.93
CA GLN A 350 -4.92 -0.92 -4.06
C GLN A 350 -3.51 -0.44 -4.41
N HIS A 351 -2.62 -0.33 -3.44
CA HIS A 351 -1.21 0.01 -3.63
C HIS A 351 -0.37 -1.18 -4.12
N GLY A 352 -0.69 -2.39 -3.67
CA GLY A 352 0.10 -3.60 -3.94
C GLY A 352 0.03 -4.11 -5.38
N VAL A 353 -1.01 -3.72 -6.13
CA VAL A 353 -1.26 -4.19 -7.51
C VAL A 353 -0.76 -3.25 -8.59
N LYS A 354 0.03 -2.25 -8.24
CA LYS A 354 0.59 -1.35 -9.25
C LYS A 354 1.42 -2.15 -10.27
N GLY A 355 1.11 -1.98 -11.56
CA GLY A 355 1.75 -2.74 -12.65
C GLY A 355 1.04 -4.05 -13.03
N GLU A 356 0.19 -4.62 -12.18
CA GLU A 356 -0.57 -5.85 -12.47
C GLU A 356 -1.83 -5.58 -13.30
N SER A 357 -2.43 -6.66 -13.83
CA SER A 357 -3.75 -6.62 -14.49
C SER A 357 -4.46 -7.96 -14.37
N HIS A 358 -5.78 -7.92 -14.18
CA HIS A 358 -6.63 -9.08 -13.93
C HIS A 358 -7.89 -9.02 -14.79
N ASP A 359 -8.44 -10.18 -15.17
CA ASP A 359 -9.63 -10.21 -16.02
C ASP A 359 -10.85 -9.63 -15.31
N THR A 360 -11.01 -9.93 -14.02
CA THR A 360 -12.10 -9.40 -13.18
C THR A 360 -11.51 -8.72 -11.94
N VAL A 361 -11.94 -7.51 -11.68
CA VAL A 361 -11.52 -6.71 -10.51
C VAL A 361 -12.75 -6.25 -9.73
N LEU A 362 -12.73 -6.43 -8.42
CA LEU A 362 -13.65 -5.86 -7.46
C LEU A 362 -12.92 -4.83 -6.61
N PHE A 363 -13.23 -3.57 -6.82
CA PHE A 363 -12.68 -2.47 -6.04
C PHE A 363 -13.57 -2.19 -4.82
N VAL A 364 -13.01 -2.28 -3.61
CA VAL A 364 -13.73 -1.95 -2.39
C VAL A 364 -13.40 -0.51 -2.00
N ALA A 365 -14.41 0.36 -2.05
CA ALA A 365 -14.24 1.76 -1.68
C ALA A 365 -14.18 1.91 -0.16
N GLU A 366 -13.09 2.48 0.33
CA GLU A 366 -12.82 2.60 1.78
C GLU A 366 -12.14 3.91 2.11
N ASN A 367 -12.36 4.39 3.34
CA ASN A 367 -11.65 5.52 3.92
C ASN A 367 -10.51 5.04 4.83
N ASN A 368 -9.37 5.74 4.83
CA ASN A 368 -8.32 5.55 5.82
C ASN A 368 -7.93 6.89 6.46
N TYR A 369 -8.17 7.00 7.76
CA TYR A 369 -7.87 8.22 8.54
C TYR A 369 -6.48 8.21 9.17
N ARG A 370 -5.71 7.13 8.99
CA ARG A 370 -4.30 7.01 9.41
C ARG A 370 -3.39 7.24 8.20
N ILE A 371 -2.09 7.38 8.45
CA ILE A 371 -1.11 7.58 7.38
C ILE A 371 -0.87 6.27 6.62
N PRO A 372 -0.97 6.25 5.29
CA PRO A 372 -1.41 7.35 4.40
C PRO A 372 -2.93 7.60 4.49
N VAL A 373 -3.30 8.88 4.60
CA VAL A 373 -4.72 9.27 4.66
C VAL A 373 -5.33 9.15 3.27
N VAL A 374 -6.47 8.47 3.18
CA VAL A 374 -7.27 8.34 1.95
C VAL A 374 -8.73 8.62 2.27
N SER A 375 -9.31 9.60 1.62
CA SER A 375 -10.67 10.08 1.87
C SER A 375 -11.58 9.77 0.67
N MET A 376 -11.93 8.48 0.49
CA MET A 376 -12.67 8.00 -0.68
C MET A 376 -14.08 8.60 -0.76
N SER A 377 -14.80 8.66 0.36
CA SER A 377 -16.14 9.27 0.41
C SER A 377 -16.11 10.75 0.05
N LYS A 378 -15.12 11.51 0.55
CA LYS A 378 -14.95 12.92 0.16
C LYS A 378 -14.54 13.09 -1.30
N PHE A 379 -13.78 12.16 -1.85
CA PHE A 379 -13.49 12.17 -3.29
C PHE A 379 -14.77 11.95 -4.08
N PHE A 380 -15.62 10.99 -3.73
CA PHE A 380 -16.88 10.74 -4.42
C PHE A 380 -17.85 11.92 -4.29
N ASP A 381 -17.90 12.59 -3.14
CA ASP A 381 -18.68 13.81 -2.95
C ASP A 381 -18.20 14.93 -3.87
N LEU A 382 -16.89 15.23 -3.88
CA LEU A 382 -16.29 16.21 -4.80
C LEU A 382 -16.55 15.84 -6.26
N TRP A 383 -16.23 14.60 -6.65
CA TRP A 383 -16.29 14.11 -8.04
C TRP A 383 -17.72 14.10 -8.62
N SER A 384 -18.73 13.87 -7.76
CA SER A 384 -20.13 13.92 -8.14
C SER A 384 -20.69 15.35 -8.17
N SER A 385 -20.06 16.33 -7.50
CA SER A 385 -20.55 17.70 -7.40
C SER A 385 -19.92 18.66 -8.38
N VAL A 386 -18.67 18.43 -8.77
CA VAL A 386 -17.92 19.33 -9.67
C VAL A 386 -17.19 18.56 -10.77
N ASN A 387 -16.73 19.31 -11.78
CA ASN A 387 -15.89 18.74 -12.84
C ASN A 387 -14.43 18.61 -12.36
N VAL A 388 -14.04 17.43 -11.89
CA VAL A 388 -12.67 17.18 -11.39
C VAL A 388 -11.74 16.90 -12.56
N VAL A 389 -10.67 17.71 -12.69
CA VAL A 389 -9.57 17.53 -13.64
C VAL A 389 -8.28 17.38 -12.86
N LEU A 390 -7.49 16.33 -13.13
CA LEU A 390 -6.28 16.03 -12.36
C LEU A 390 -5.29 17.20 -12.33
N GLY A 391 -5.03 17.83 -13.47
CA GLY A 391 -4.08 18.95 -13.57
C GLY A 391 -4.45 20.13 -12.69
N ASP A 392 -5.74 20.49 -12.68
CA ASP A 392 -6.26 21.59 -11.87
C ASP A 392 -6.23 21.24 -10.38
N PHE A 393 -6.54 19.99 -10.06
CA PHE A 393 -6.49 19.52 -8.67
C PHE A 393 -5.05 19.45 -8.14
N ASP A 394 -4.10 18.97 -8.95
CA ASP A 394 -2.67 19.01 -8.62
C ASP A 394 -2.18 20.43 -8.38
N ASP A 395 -2.53 21.38 -9.27
CA ASP A 395 -2.13 22.78 -9.14
C ASP A 395 -2.71 23.43 -7.88
N PHE A 396 -3.96 23.12 -7.54
CA PHE A 396 -4.58 23.54 -6.28
C PHE A 396 -3.86 22.96 -5.07
N TYR A 397 -3.61 21.65 -5.07
CA TYR A 397 -2.91 20.96 -3.97
C TYR A 397 -1.49 21.52 -3.76
N TYR A 398 -0.70 21.66 -4.82
CA TYR A 398 0.66 22.19 -4.69
C TYR A 398 0.70 23.66 -4.26
N ALA A 399 -0.27 24.47 -4.66
CA ALA A 399 -0.41 25.84 -4.17
C ALA A 399 -0.74 25.84 -2.66
N TYR A 400 -1.64 24.96 -2.21
CA TYR A 400 -1.99 24.79 -0.81
C TYR A 400 -0.78 24.30 0.02
N LEU A 401 -0.07 23.30 -0.46
CA LEU A 401 1.13 22.78 0.17
C LEU A 401 2.24 23.85 0.27
N LYS A 402 2.41 24.66 -0.78
CA LYS A 402 3.38 25.76 -0.79
C LYS A 402 3.05 26.83 0.26
N MET A 403 1.78 27.14 0.46
CA MET A 403 1.33 28.05 1.53
C MET A 403 1.68 27.47 2.91
N ILE A 404 1.34 26.20 3.17
CA ILE A 404 1.65 25.52 4.44
C ILE A 404 3.16 25.54 4.71
N LYS A 405 3.98 25.13 3.74
CA LYS A 405 5.45 25.13 3.85
C LYS A 405 6.02 26.53 4.08
N SER A 406 5.43 27.56 3.46
CA SER A 406 5.82 28.96 3.71
C SER A 406 5.60 29.35 5.18
N ILE A 407 4.45 28.97 5.77
CA ILE A 407 4.16 29.23 7.18
C ILE A 407 5.13 28.46 8.08
N GLU A 408 5.34 27.17 7.82
CA GLU A 408 6.25 26.34 8.61
C GLU A 408 7.69 26.89 8.62
N ASN A 409 8.19 27.32 7.46
CA ASN A 409 9.55 27.82 7.31
C ASN A 409 9.73 29.21 7.96
N GLU A 410 8.79 30.15 7.74
CA GLU A 410 8.90 31.50 8.29
C GLU A 410 8.69 31.56 9.80
N CYS A 411 7.82 30.69 10.32
CA CYS A 411 7.54 30.63 11.76
C CYS A 411 8.47 29.66 12.52
N ASP A 412 9.29 28.88 11.80
CA ASP A 412 10.12 27.79 12.35
C ASP A 412 9.31 26.80 13.20
N ILE A 413 8.12 26.41 12.71
CA ILE A 413 7.21 25.48 13.39
C ILE A 413 6.67 24.46 12.41
N LYS A 414 6.38 23.24 12.91
CA LYS A 414 5.53 22.28 12.19
C LYS A 414 4.08 22.51 12.59
N ILE A 415 3.17 22.68 11.60
CA ILE A 415 1.74 22.92 11.86
C ILE A 415 1.15 21.84 12.77
N SER A 416 1.49 20.57 12.53
CA SER A 416 1.02 19.45 13.35
C SER A 416 1.47 19.49 14.81
N LYS A 417 2.59 20.16 15.11
CA LYS A 417 3.20 20.28 16.45
C LYS A 417 3.03 21.67 17.07
N MET A 418 2.36 22.60 16.38
CA MET A 418 2.16 23.99 16.81
C MET A 418 1.48 24.05 18.19
N LYS A 419 2.10 24.72 19.14
CA LYS A 419 1.55 25.00 20.49
C LYS A 419 0.75 26.30 20.47
N VAL A 420 0.01 26.56 21.55
CA VAL A 420 -0.79 27.81 21.69
C VAL A 420 0.10 29.05 21.63
N ASP A 421 1.24 29.01 22.29
CA ASP A 421 2.18 30.16 22.32
C ASP A 421 2.82 30.42 20.95
N ASP A 422 3.10 29.33 20.19
CA ASP A 422 3.60 29.45 18.81
C ASP A 422 2.56 30.13 17.92
N TYR A 423 1.28 29.70 18.04
CA TYR A 423 0.18 30.32 17.33
C TYR A 423 0.02 31.81 17.70
N ASN A 424 -0.06 32.13 18.99
CA ASN A 424 -0.27 33.50 19.45
C ASN A 424 0.84 34.45 18.97
N ARG A 425 2.09 33.98 18.95
CA ARG A 425 3.25 34.75 18.45
C ARG A 425 3.15 35.00 16.94
N ASN A 426 2.68 34.05 16.16
CA ASN A 426 2.70 34.06 14.70
C ASN A 426 1.31 34.31 14.08
N GLU A 427 0.27 34.54 14.91
CA GLU A 427 -1.13 34.68 14.43
C GLU A 427 -1.28 35.71 13.30
N PRO A 428 -0.68 36.91 13.34
CA PRO A 428 -0.86 37.87 12.25
C PRO A 428 -0.31 37.39 10.91
N PHE A 429 0.80 36.65 10.92
CA PHE A 429 1.39 36.08 9.71
C PHE A 429 0.57 34.90 9.20
N ILE A 430 0.15 33.98 10.08
CA ILE A 430 -0.71 32.83 9.75
C ILE A 430 -2.02 33.33 9.15
N LEU A 431 -2.68 34.30 9.79
CA LEU A 431 -3.92 34.90 9.30
C LEU A 431 -3.74 35.50 7.90
N LYS A 432 -2.66 36.28 7.70
CA LYS A 432 -2.36 36.88 6.41
C LYS A 432 -2.28 35.82 5.31
N LYS A 433 -1.55 34.71 5.56
CA LYS A 433 -1.40 33.62 4.59
C LYS A 433 -2.71 32.89 4.29
N ILE A 434 -3.52 32.64 5.32
CA ILE A 434 -4.86 32.03 5.17
C ILE A 434 -5.78 32.95 4.37
N LEU A 435 -5.77 34.27 4.62
CA LEU A 435 -6.56 35.25 3.86
C LEU A 435 -6.11 35.33 2.40
N GLU A 436 -4.80 35.46 2.13
CA GLU A 436 -4.24 35.49 0.78
C GLU A 436 -4.65 34.25 -0.03
N PHE A 437 -4.65 33.06 0.59
CA PHE A 437 -5.06 31.83 -0.05
C PHE A 437 -6.57 31.78 -0.29
N SER A 438 -7.37 32.12 0.71
CA SER A 438 -8.84 32.19 0.60
C SER A 438 -9.29 33.15 -0.50
N ASP A 439 -8.72 34.37 -0.55
CA ASP A 439 -9.07 35.37 -1.55
C ASP A 439 -8.71 34.92 -2.97
N ARG A 440 -7.55 34.24 -3.13
CA ARG A 440 -7.11 33.72 -4.42
C ARG A 440 -7.98 32.59 -4.95
N TYR A 441 -8.48 31.73 -4.06
CA TYR A 441 -9.22 30.51 -4.44
C TYR A 441 -10.71 30.57 -4.08
N ARG A 442 -11.25 31.75 -3.78
CA ARG A 442 -12.64 31.95 -3.37
C ARG A 442 -13.67 31.24 -4.25
N ASP A 443 -13.48 31.31 -5.57
CA ASP A 443 -14.40 30.79 -6.58
C ASP A 443 -13.91 29.44 -7.15
N ASN A 444 -12.91 28.81 -6.53
CA ASN A 444 -12.38 27.52 -6.95
C ASN A 444 -13.17 26.39 -6.29
N ASP A 445 -13.64 25.44 -7.09
CA ASP A 445 -14.48 24.33 -6.64
C ASP A 445 -13.81 23.48 -5.56
N TYR A 446 -12.50 23.20 -5.69
CA TYR A 446 -11.75 22.43 -4.69
C TYR A 446 -11.67 23.15 -3.35
N TYR A 447 -11.48 24.47 -3.36
CA TYR A 447 -11.51 25.28 -2.14
C TYR A 447 -12.89 25.26 -1.50
N ILE A 448 -13.95 25.47 -2.30
CA ILE A 448 -15.33 25.52 -1.82
C ILE A 448 -15.72 24.22 -1.14
N VAL A 449 -15.44 23.08 -1.78
CA VAL A 449 -15.85 21.76 -1.24
C VAL A 449 -14.94 21.29 -0.10
N LEU A 450 -13.64 21.52 -0.17
CA LEU A 450 -12.69 20.88 0.75
C LEU A 450 -12.26 21.76 1.93
N LEU A 451 -12.20 23.08 1.76
CA LEU A 451 -11.55 23.97 2.72
C LEU A 451 -12.47 25.07 3.29
N LYS A 452 -13.45 25.52 2.54
CA LYS A 452 -14.26 26.70 2.88
C LYS A 452 -14.81 26.67 4.30
N ASP A 453 -15.42 25.58 4.73
CA ASP A 453 -16.02 25.47 6.07
C ASP A 453 -14.98 25.65 7.19
N SER A 454 -13.77 25.09 7.02
CA SER A 454 -12.68 25.24 7.97
C SER A 454 -12.17 26.68 8.04
N TYR A 455 -12.11 27.35 6.90
CA TYR A 455 -11.69 28.74 6.78
C TYR A 455 -12.73 29.68 7.37
N ASP A 456 -14.01 29.52 7.04
CA ASP A 456 -15.11 30.29 7.61
C ASP A 456 -15.16 30.15 9.14
N ALA A 457 -14.98 28.92 9.64
CA ALA A 457 -14.89 28.65 11.07
C ALA A 457 -13.70 29.37 11.74
N TYR A 458 -12.54 29.44 11.06
CA TYR A 458 -11.38 30.17 11.56
C TYR A 458 -11.62 31.69 11.55
N PHE A 459 -12.19 32.24 10.48
CA PHE A 459 -12.50 33.68 10.41
C PHE A 459 -13.53 34.11 11.46
N ALA A 460 -14.52 33.25 11.74
CA ALA A 460 -15.53 33.52 12.76
C ALA A 460 -14.93 33.54 14.20
N LYS A 461 -13.97 32.68 14.51
CA LYS A 461 -13.32 32.63 15.81
C LYS A 461 -11.90 32.09 15.70
N ARG A 462 -10.94 32.98 15.73
CA ARG A 462 -9.52 32.65 15.60
C ARG A 462 -8.97 31.95 16.82
N ASN A 463 -8.38 30.80 16.63
CA ASN A 463 -7.60 30.06 17.62
C ASN A 463 -6.70 29.02 16.96
N LYS A 464 -5.75 28.48 17.73
CA LYS A 464 -4.79 27.47 17.27
C LYS A 464 -5.44 26.28 16.59
N GLY A 465 -6.48 25.70 17.20
CA GLY A 465 -7.12 24.47 16.67
C GLY A 465 -7.77 24.68 15.30
N LYS A 466 -8.44 25.82 15.11
CA LYS A 466 -9.05 26.19 13.83
C LYS A 466 -8.00 26.57 12.78
N ALA A 467 -6.92 27.25 13.16
CA ALA A 467 -5.79 27.49 12.26
C ALA A 467 -5.15 26.18 11.80
N GLN A 468 -4.94 25.23 12.71
CA GLN A 468 -4.46 23.90 12.34
C GLN A 468 -5.44 23.16 11.41
N ALA A 469 -6.75 23.32 11.57
CA ALA A 469 -7.75 22.72 10.67
C ALA A 469 -7.64 23.31 9.25
N CYS A 470 -7.47 24.64 9.12
CA CYS A 470 -7.24 25.30 7.82
C CYS A 470 -5.94 24.88 7.13
N LEU A 471 -4.94 24.42 7.87
CA LEU A 471 -3.59 24.13 7.39
C LEU A 471 -3.27 22.63 7.44
N ARG A 472 -4.28 21.78 7.55
CA ARG A 472 -4.11 20.31 7.57
C ARG A 472 -3.98 19.78 6.16
N GLU A 473 -2.75 19.50 5.72
CA GLU A 473 -2.44 18.99 4.39
C GLU A 473 -3.31 17.81 3.97
N ASN A 474 -3.52 16.84 4.86
CA ASN A 474 -4.26 15.62 4.58
C ASN A 474 -5.74 15.84 4.19
N VAL A 475 -6.32 17.01 4.43
CA VAL A 475 -7.69 17.33 4.01
C VAL A 475 -7.78 17.38 2.48
N VAL A 476 -6.79 17.94 1.81
CA VAL A 476 -6.71 18.02 0.34
C VAL A 476 -6.01 16.78 -0.22
N TYR A 477 -4.84 16.42 0.34
CA TYR A 477 -4.06 15.28 -0.13
C TYR A 477 -4.84 13.96 -0.06
N GLY A 478 -5.59 13.72 1.03
CA GLY A 478 -6.38 12.48 1.18
C GLY A 478 -7.45 12.29 0.11
N VAL A 479 -8.01 13.38 -0.41
CA VAL A 479 -8.99 13.35 -1.52
C VAL A 479 -8.28 13.12 -2.85
N LEU A 480 -7.16 13.80 -3.09
CA LEU A 480 -6.34 13.59 -4.29
C LEU A 480 -5.77 12.17 -4.34
N ALA A 481 -5.32 11.63 -3.22
CA ALA A 481 -4.86 10.24 -3.11
C ALA A 481 -5.99 9.25 -3.41
N ALA A 482 -7.21 9.50 -2.90
CA ALA A 482 -8.37 8.68 -3.20
C ALA A 482 -8.72 8.69 -4.69
N TYR A 483 -8.68 9.85 -5.35
CA TYR A 483 -8.90 9.99 -6.78
C TYR A 483 -7.93 9.12 -7.59
N ARG A 484 -6.63 9.23 -7.27
CA ARG A 484 -5.59 8.45 -7.95
C ARG A 484 -5.73 6.95 -7.68
N LEU A 485 -6.01 6.54 -6.44
CA LEU A 485 -6.22 5.14 -6.10
C LEU A 485 -7.46 4.55 -6.77
N PHE A 486 -8.53 5.32 -6.89
CA PHE A 486 -9.72 4.92 -7.62
C PHE A 486 -9.40 4.63 -9.10
N TYR A 487 -8.70 5.55 -9.77
CA TYR A 487 -8.24 5.34 -11.14
C TYR A 487 -7.32 4.12 -11.26
N VAL A 488 -6.31 4.00 -10.37
CA VAL A 488 -5.41 2.85 -10.36
C VAL A 488 -6.16 1.55 -10.19
N GLY A 489 -7.12 1.49 -9.26
CA GLY A 489 -7.94 0.30 -9.05
C GLY A 489 -8.75 -0.08 -10.29
N CYS A 490 -9.43 0.89 -10.90
CA CYS A 490 -10.18 0.67 -12.14
C CYS A 490 -9.26 0.19 -13.29
N SER A 491 -8.05 0.76 -13.40
CA SER A 491 -7.08 0.42 -14.45
C SER A 491 -6.47 -0.98 -14.32
N ARG A 492 -6.73 -1.70 -13.23
CA ARG A 492 -6.29 -3.11 -13.08
C ARG A 492 -7.19 -4.10 -13.83
N ALA A 493 -8.43 -3.70 -14.13
CA ALA A 493 -9.38 -4.54 -14.85
C ALA A 493 -9.04 -4.64 -16.34
N ARG A 494 -9.00 -5.87 -16.85
CA ARG A 494 -8.93 -6.13 -18.30
C ARG A 494 -10.30 -6.17 -18.93
N LYS A 495 -11.27 -6.87 -18.32
CA LYS A 495 -12.59 -7.18 -18.90
C LYS A 495 -13.75 -6.74 -18.02
N ASN A 496 -13.69 -7.05 -16.72
CA ASN A 496 -14.82 -6.89 -15.82
C ASN A 496 -14.40 -6.04 -14.61
N LEU A 497 -15.18 -5.00 -14.31
CA LEU A 497 -14.94 -4.10 -13.20
C LEU A 497 -16.21 -3.96 -12.36
N ALA A 498 -16.11 -4.23 -11.07
CA ALA A 498 -17.14 -3.92 -10.11
C ALA A 498 -16.57 -3.07 -8.96
N ILE A 499 -17.40 -2.21 -8.40
CA ILE A 499 -17.06 -1.34 -7.26
C ILE A 499 -18.07 -1.61 -6.16
N VAL A 500 -17.62 -1.79 -4.92
CA VAL A 500 -18.48 -1.91 -3.74
C VAL A 500 -18.36 -0.66 -2.90
N ILE A 501 -19.48 -0.05 -2.56
CA ILE A 501 -19.59 1.18 -1.77
C ILE A 501 -20.55 0.93 -0.61
N ASP A 502 -20.09 1.22 0.61
CA ASP A 502 -20.94 1.21 1.79
C ASP A 502 -21.92 2.38 1.75
N ASN A 503 -23.23 2.10 1.92
CA ASN A 503 -24.27 3.11 1.97
C ASN A 503 -24.00 4.18 3.05
N ALA A 504 -23.44 3.78 4.18
CA ALA A 504 -23.14 4.68 5.29
C ALA A 504 -22.10 5.75 4.93
N ASP A 505 -21.20 5.45 3.99
CA ASP A 505 -20.13 6.38 3.56
C ASP A 505 -20.61 7.47 2.60
N VAL A 506 -21.82 7.35 2.02
CA VAL A 506 -22.30 8.20 0.92
C VAL A 506 -23.73 8.72 1.12
N VAL A 507 -24.31 8.61 2.30
CA VAL A 507 -25.72 8.92 2.60
C VAL A 507 -26.18 10.27 2.04
N ASP A 508 -25.37 11.33 2.23
CA ASP A 508 -25.77 12.70 1.91
C ASP A 508 -25.74 13.01 0.41
N PHE A 509 -25.04 12.21 -0.41
CA PHE A 509 -24.84 12.47 -1.84
C PHE A 509 -25.04 11.24 -2.74
N LYS A 510 -25.62 10.17 -2.21
CA LYS A 510 -25.75 8.86 -2.88
C LYS A 510 -26.40 9.00 -4.28
N GLU A 511 -27.52 9.69 -4.40
CA GLU A 511 -28.23 9.83 -5.69
C GLU A 511 -27.40 10.60 -6.72
N ARG A 512 -26.69 11.65 -6.29
CA ARG A 512 -25.79 12.40 -7.17
C ARG A 512 -24.62 11.52 -7.63
N LEU A 513 -24.10 10.68 -6.74
CA LEU A 513 -23.02 9.75 -7.05
C LEU A 513 -23.47 8.65 -8.02
N LYS A 514 -24.66 8.08 -7.86
CA LYS A 514 -25.24 7.13 -8.82
C LYS A 514 -25.31 7.73 -10.22
N ASN A 515 -25.91 8.92 -10.36
CA ASN A 515 -26.00 9.63 -11.63
C ASN A 515 -24.63 9.86 -12.28
N LYS A 516 -23.61 10.16 -11.45
CA LYS A 516 -22.22 10.30 -11.93
C LYS A 516 -21.67 8.99 -12.48
N PHE A 517 -21.86 7.86 -11.77
CA PHE A 517 -21.42 6.55 -12.23
C PHE A 517 -22.15 6.12 -13.51
N GLU A 518 -23.46 6.28 -13.58
CA GLU A 518 -24.24 5.97 -14.78
C GLU A 518 -23.79 6.80 -15.99
N SER A 519 -23.47 8.09 -15.78
CA SER A 519 -23.02 8.99 -16.84
C SER A 519 -21.69 8.57 -17.49
N ILE A 520 -20.89 7.76 -16.82
CA ILE A 520 -19.60 7.25 -17.32
C ILE A 520 -19.64 5.75 -17.67
N GLY A 521 -20.82 5.12 -17.66
CA GLY A 521 -21.03 3.79 -18.21
C GLY A 521 -21.10 2.64 -17.18
N PHE A 522 -21.26 2.93 -15.87
CA PHE A 522 -21.54 1.90 -14.89
C PHE A 522 -23.03 1.58 -14.76
N GLU A 523 -23.35 0.32 -14.55
CA GLU A 523 -24.65 -0.11 -14.06
C GLU A 523 -24.71 -0.01 -12.53
N ILE A 524 -25.87 0.37 -11.98
CA ILE A 524 -26.06 0.51 -10.52
C ILE A 524 -26.82 -0.69 -9.99
N GLU A 525 -26.25 -1.34 -8.95
CA GLU A 525 -26.90 -2.39 -8.16
C GLU A 525 -27.06 -1.93 -6.71
N GLU A 526 -28.17 -2.31 -6.09
CA GLU A 526 -28.42 -2.07 -4.67
C GLU A 526 -28.65 -3.39 -3.95
N ASN A 527 -27.78 -3.66 -2.98
CA ASN A 527 -27.95 -4.79 -2.06
C ASN A 527 -28.46 -4.26 -0.72
N ALA A 528 -29.55 -4.85 -0.24
CA ALA A 528 -30.27 -4.42 0.97
C ALA A 528 -29.43 -4.60 2.25
#